data_ab5ad405a64a54eae6538e9c0fb131ec
#
_entry.id   ab5ad405a64a54eae6538e9c0fb131ec
#
_cell.length_a   1.000
_cell.length_b   1.000
_cell.length_c   1.000
_cell.angle_alpha   90.00
_cell.angle_beta   90.00
_cell.angle_gamma   90.00
#
_symmetry.space_group_name_H-M   'P 1'
#
loop_
_entity.id
_entity.type
_entity.pdbx_description
1 polymer ?
#
loop_
_entity_poly.entity_id
_entity_poly.type
_entity_poly.pdbx_seq_one_letter_code
_entity_poly.pdbx_strand_id
1 'polypeptide(L)'
;FDLDEMEADLAAHATLAPRALRLREVLSRFEDTQMALGSDIMVAASDGYALMKMFGKAEGLSALQESMAALRPGRRASKPKAG
;
A
#
# COMPACT_ATOMS: atom_id res chain seq x y z
N PHE A 1 24.26 -42.17 7.86
CA PHE A 1 23.14 -41.67 7.05
C PHE A 1 21.83 -42.09 7.70
N ASP A 2 20.98 -41.09 7.98
CA ASP A 2 19.71 -41.33 8.64
C ASP A 2 18.57 -41.13 7.64
N LEU A 3 18.02 -42.23 7.19
CA LEU A 3 16.96 -42.17 6.20
C LEU A 3 15.67 -41.60 6.77
N ASP A 4 15.36 -41.92 8.02
CA ASP A 4 14.15 -41.45 8.66
C ASP A 4 14.19 -39.93 8.79
N GLU A 5 15.33 -39.40 9.15
CA GLU A 5 15.50 -37.98 9.29
C GLU A 5 15.35 -37.28 7.93
N MET A 6 15.95 -37.89 6.91
CA MET A 6 15.84 -37.32 5.56
C MET A 6 14.40 -37.31 5.07
N GLU A 7 13.66 -38.39 5.35
CA GLU A 7 12.26 -38.45 4.95
C GLU A 7 11.44 -37.43 5.67
N ALA A 8 11.71 -37.20 6.95
CA ALA A 8 11.00 -36.19 7.72
C ALA A 8 11.27 -34.79 7.16
N ASP A 9 12.52 -34.53 6.79
CA ASP A 9 12.90 -33.26 6.23
C ASP A 9 12.24 -33.03 4.87
N LEU A 10 12.18 -34.08 4.05
CA LEU A 10 11.52 -33.97 2.76
C LEU A 10 10.04 -33.69 2.93
N ALA A 11 9.39 -34.32 3.88
CA ALA A 11 7.97 -34.09 4.13
C ALA A 11 7.73 -32.68 4.62
N ALA A 12 8.58 -32.20 5.51
CA ALA A 12 8.45 -30.84 6.02
C ALA A 12 8.66 -29.81 4.91
N HIS A 13 9.66 -30.05 4.08
CA HIS A 13 9.95 -29.18 2.96
C HIS A 13 8.78 -29.11 2.00
N ALA A 14 8.21 -30.28 1.69
CA ALA A 14 7.06 -30.35 0.79
C ALA A 14 5.83 -29.63 1.36
N THR A 15 5.67 -29.70 2.67
CA THR A 15 4.55 -29.01 3.33
C THR A 15 4.74 -27.51 3.31
N LEU A 16 5.96 -27.05 3.48
CA LEU A 16 6.24 -25.64 3.55
C LEU A 16 6.26 -24.93 2.19
N ALA A 17 6.63 -25.67 1.15
CA ALA A 17 6.79 -25.04 -0.16
C ALA A 17 5.56 -24.28 -0.67
N PRO A 18 4.37 -24.86 -0.64
CA PRO A 18 3.19 -24.13 -1.12
C PRO A 18 2.83 -22.96 -0.22
N ARG A 19 3.16 -23.06 1.07
CA ARG A 19 2.90 -21.96 1.99
C ARG A 19 3.83 -20.80 1.72
N ALA A 20 5.09 -21.10 1.42
CA ALA A 20 6.06 -20.08 1.07
C ALA A 20 5.63 -19.34 -0.20
N LEU A 21 5.13 -20.09 -1.17
CA LEU A 21 4.66 -19.50 -2.41
C LEU A 21 3.48 -18.56 -2.14
N ARG A 22 2.55 -19.00 -1.32
CA ARG A 22 1.40 -18.18 -0.98
C ARG A 22 1.80 -16.90 -0.25
N LEU A 23 2.78 -16.99 0.64
CA LEU A 23 3.27 -15.82 1.35
C LEU A 23 3.92 -14.83 0.39
N ARG A 24 4.63 -15.34 -0.62
CA ARG A 24 5.24 -14.47 -1.62
C ARG A 24 4.17 -13.74 -2.42
N GLU A 25 3.07 -14.42 -2.72
CA GLU A 25 1.98 -13.79 -3.46
C GLU A 25 1.35 -12.67 -2.64
N VAL A 26 1.14 -12.92 -1.35
CA VAL A 26 0.58 -11.91 -0.47
C VAL A 26 1.53 -10.73 -0.35
N LEU A 27 2.81 -11.01 -0.18
CA LEU A 27 3.81 -9.97 -0.08
C LEU A 27 3.84 -9.11 -1.34
N SER A 28 3.74 -9.75 -2.49
CA SER A 28 3.74 -9.02 -3.76
C SER A 28 2.58 -8.04 -3.83
N ARG A 29 1.41 -8.43 -3.35
CA ARG A 29 0.25 -7.54 -3.34
C ARG A 29 0.44 -6.37 -2.39
N PHE A 30 1.05 -6.64 -1.22
CA PHE A 30 1.36 -5.58 -0.29
C PHE A 30 2.33 -4.59 -0.91
N GLU A 31 3.34 -5.09 -1.60
CA GLU A 31 4.33 -4.24 -2.22
C GLU A 31 3.72 -3.38 -3.33
N ASP A 32 2.81 -3.97 -4.10
CA ASP A 32 2.13 -3.22 -5.15
C ASP A 32 1.30 -2.08 -4.56
N THR A 33 0.59 -2.37 -3.47
CA THR A 33 -0.20 -1.36 -2.80
C THR A 33 0.69 -0.26 -2.22
N GLN A 34 1.79 -0.65 -1.62
CA GLN A 34 2.73 0.30 -1.04
C GLN A 34 3.31 1.22 -2.12
N MET A 35 3.60 0.65 -3.28
CA MET A 35 4.12 1.43 -4.40
C MET A 35 3.08 2.43 -4.89
N ALA A 36 1.82 2.00 -5.00
CA ALA A 36 0.74 2.89 -5.43
C ALA A 36 0.54 4.03 -4.44
N LEU A 37 0.59 3.71 -3.14
CA LEU A 37 0.45 4.74 -2.12
C LEU A 37 1.62 5.72 -2.16
N GLY A 38 2.82 5.22 -2.39
CA GLY A 38 3.98 6.08 -2.52
C GLY A 38 3.86 7.04 -3.69
N SER A 39 3.33 6.54 -4.80
CA SER A 39 3.11 7.37 -5.97
C SER A 39 2.09 8.47 -5.68
N ASP A 40 1.02 8.14 -4.98
CA ASP A 40 0.00 9.12 -4.61
C ASP A 40 0.58 10.20 -3.70
N ILE A 41 1.44 9.80 -2.77
CA ILE A 41 2.09 10.75 -1.88
C ILE A 41 2.97 11.72 -2.67
N MET A 42 3.71 11.20 -3.63
CA MET A 42 4.58 12.05 -4.44
C MET A 42 3.78 13.05 -5.27
N VAL A 43 2.67 12.61 -5.84
CA VAL A 43 1.81 13.50 -6.61
C VAL A 43 1.25 14.60 -5.70
N ALA A 44 0.74 14.21 -4.53
CA ALA A 44 0.19 15.17 -3.59
C ALA A 44 1.24 16.18 -3.12
N ALA A 45 2.45 15.70 -2.87
CA ALA A 45 3.54 16.58 -2.43
C ALA A 45 3.92 17.57 -3.52
N SER A 46 3.98 17.10 -4.76
CA SER A 46 4.30 18.00 -5.88
C SER A 46 3.22 19.03 -6.10
N ASP A 47 1.97 18.62 -6.00
CA ASP A 47 0.85 19.54 -6.15
C ASP A 47 0.85 20.57 -5.03
N GLY A 48 1.13 20.12 -3.82
CA GLY A 48 1.19 21.03 -2.67
C GLY A 48 2.28 22.08 -2.83
N TYR A 49 3.44 21.64 -3.31
CA TYR A 49 4.55 22.54 -3.52
C TYR A 49 4.18 23.61 -4.56
N ALA A 50 3.55 23.18 -5.65
CA ALA A 50 3.14 24.11 -6.70
C ALA A 50 2.10 25.11 -6.19
N LEU A 51 1.16 24.64 -5.38
CA LEU A 51 0.14 25.52 -4.83
C LEU A 51 0.72 26.53 -3.86
N MET A 52 1.68 26.12 -3.06
CA MET A 52 2.31 27.03 -2.14
C MET A 52 3.09 28.11 -2.88
N LYS A 53 3.69 27.74 -3.98
CA LYS A 53 4.43 28.71 -4.78
C LYS A 53 3.49 29.72 -5.43
N MET A 54 2.33 29.26 -5.84
CA MET A 54 1.38 30.16 -6.50
C MET A 54 0.61 31.05 -5.56
N PHE A 55 0.10 30.50 -4.49
CA PHE A 55 -0.81 31.20 -3.61
C PHE A 55 -0.26 31.59 -2.25
N GLY A 56 0.90 31.16 -1.91
CA GLY A 56 1.46 31.39 -0.59
C GLY A 56 1.12 30.23 0.33
N LYS A 57 1.77 30.23 1.47
CA LYS A 57 1.72 29.07 2.34
C LYS A 57 0.33 28.72 2.85
N ALA A 58 -0.37 29.71 3.34
CA ALA A 58 -1.67 29.44 3.94
C ALA A 58 -2.69 28.95 2.93
N GLU A 59 -2.79 29.62 1.81
CA GLU A 59 -3.73 29.21 0.78
C GLU A 59 -3.33 27.91 0.12
N GLY A 60 -2.02 27.72 -0.05
CA GLY A 60 -1.52 26.49 -0.63
C GLY A 60 -1.84 25.27 0.22
N LEU A 61 -1.71 25.40 1.54
CA LEU A 61 -2.03 24.31 2.43
C LEU A 61 -3.52 23.96 2.42
N SER A 62 -4.36 24.98 2.32
CA SER A 62 -5.78 24.77 2.27
C SER A 62 -6.16 24.02 0.99
N ALA A 63 -5.61 24.42 -0.13
CA ALA A 63 -5.87 23.78 -1.41
C ALA A 63 -5.34 22.34 -1.41
N LEU A 64 -4.18 22.12 -0.78
CA LEU A 64 -3.62 20.81 -0.70
C LEU A 64 -4.51 19.88 0.13
N GLN A 65 -5.05 20.38 1.21
CA GLN A 65 -5.94 19.59 2.05
C GLN A 65 -7.18 19.16 1.28
N GLU A 66 -7.71 20.04 0.47
CA GLU A 66 -8.85 19.70 -0.37
C GLU A 66 -8.50 18.63 -1.39
N SER A 67 -7.34 18.76 -2.01
CA SER A 67 -6.90 17.79 -2.99
C SER A 67 -6.70 16.41 -2.36
N MET A 68 -6.09 16.39 -1.18
CA MET A 68 -5.84 15.14 -0.51
C MET A 68 -7.14 14.48 -0.06
N ALA A 69 -8.11 15.28 0.33
CA ALA A 69 -9.40 14.72 0.70
C ALA A 69 -10.07 14.06 -0.50
N ALA A 70 -9.93 14.67 -1.66
CA ALA A 70 -10.51 14.12 -2.88
C ALA A 70 -9.84 12.81 -3.30
N LEU A 71 -8.55 12.64 -2.99
CA LEU A 71 -7.83 11.45 -3.36
C LEU A 71 -8.06 10.28 -2.41
N ARG A 72 -8.64 10.54 -1.25
CA ARG A 72 -8.82 9.49 -0.27
C ARG A 72 -9.90 8.53 -0.69
N PRO A 73 -9.59 7.33 -1.08
CA PRO A 73 -10.57 6.40 -1.63
C PRO A 73 -11.64 5.98 -0.65
N GLY A 74 -11.32 5.71 0.50
CA GLY A 74 -12.29 5.23 1.44
C GLY A 74 -13.34 6.21 1.88
N ARG A 75 -13.11 7.47 1.67
CA ARG A 75 -13.99 8.44 2.03
C ARG A 75 -15.29 8.38 1.41
N ARG A 76 -15.36 8.15 0.17
CA ARG A 76 -16.55 8.08 -0.53
C ARG A 76 -17.34 6.98 -0.09
N ALA A 77 -16.75 5.87 0.10
CA ALA A 77 -17.48 4.71 0.45
C ALA A 77 -18.15 4.89 1.76
N SER A 78 -17.55 5.60 2.64
CA SER A 78 -18.15 5.74 3.90
C SER A 78 -19.19 6.79 3.98
N LYS A 79 -19.33 7.55 3.02
CA LYS A 79 -20.21 8.55 3.02
C LYS A 79 -21.57 8.27 3.14
N PRO A 80 -21.97 7.59 2.72
CA PRO A 80 -23.30 7.44 2.75
C PRO A 80 -23.92 7.29 3.94
N LYS A 81 -24.10 7.35 4.22
CA LYS A 81 -24.92 7.29 4.99
C LYS A 81 -25.63 8.07 5.10
N ALA A 82 -25.45 8.35 5.02
CA ALA A 82 -26.09 9.30 5.30
C ALA A 82 -27.34 9.19 5.23
N GLY A 83 -27.59 8.74 5.01
CA GLY A 83 -28.84 8.48 4.91
C GLY A 83 -29.65 8.83 5.28
#